data_0e56e5c5dbb878277c836cabbcaa8927
#
_entry.id   0e56e5c5dbb878277c836cabbcaa8927
#
_cell.length_a   1.000
_cell.length_b   1.000
_cell.length_c   1.000
_cell.angle_alpha   90.00
_cell.angle_beta   90.00
_cell.angle_gamma   90.00
#
_symmetry.space_group_name_H-M   'P 1'
#
loop_
_entity.id
_entity.type
_entity.pdbx_description
1 polymer ?
#
loop_
_entity_poly.entity_id
_entity_poly.type
_entity_poly.pdbx_seq_one_letter_code
_entity_poly.pdbx_strand_id
1 'polypeptide(L)'
;MLTDMQLESYFESINLPDRGRKFVTRTRCDEPSRSVTEGCYQNTSSLIYSEKMGHTAQAESGTGEYAAVYEYVYSRDVLEHWDQLPPVKVKGLNKNGRSSAWTIRSDFLVLYTHGVEVHEIKADSVIEKNLAQGHPAWGRDESGEIHYYPAEEYYADLGIRFRIRPVSSFNKTLLSNYKLLLSSRNAEPLSSHLIKKTIHLLDNTYSIKMSDLMTELAIQDATPLIQMVDKEIVFCELEKEFLSDYQNIYIAISQPLSRHARSLREEYNGMRNMMDVSISSLPSRKEAEEALNRLRLLEEGKNDSTARAWKKKIK
;
A
#
# COMPACT_ATOMS: atom_id res chain seq x y z
N MET A 1 12.92 -4.81 12.37
CA MET A 1 13.36 -3.48 12.86
C MET A 1 14.81 -3.22 12.51
N LEU A 2 15.19 -1.95 12.32
CA LEU A 2 16.56 -1.53 12.15
C LEU A 2 17.37 -1.77 13.44
N THR A 3 18.61 -2.22 13.31
CA THR A 3 19.56 -2.21 14.43
C THR A 3 19.95 -0.77 14.77
N ASP A 4 20.54 -0.52 15.93
CA ASP A 4 20.96 0.84 16.33
C ASP A 4 21.94 1.44 15.31
N MET A 5 22.88 0.63 14.80
CA MET A 5 23.82 1.06 13.77
C MET A 5 23.11 1.43 12.44
N GLN A 6 22.13 0.64 12.03
CA GLN A 6 21.35 0.92 10.83
C GLN A 6 20.49 2.18 11.02
N LEU A 7 19.94 2.38 12.22
CA LEU A 7 19.15 3.56 12.55
C LEU A 7 20.00 4.85 12.51
N GLU A 8 21.19 4.84 13.07
CA GLU A 8 22.09 6.00 13.00
C GLU A 8 22.50 6.29 11.54
N SER A 9 22.84 5.28 10.77
CA SER A 9 23.14 5.44 9.33
C SER A 9 21.95 5.98 8.57
N TYR A 10 20.74 5.53 8.91
CA TYR A 10 19.49 6.06 8.33
C TYR A 10 19.29 7.54 8.68
N PHE A 11 19.45 7.93 9.94
CA PHE A 11 19.33 9.33 10.36
C PHE A 11 20.31 10.25 9.62
N GLU A 12 21.53 9.78 9.40
CA GLU A 12 22.52 10.51 8.61
C GLU A 12 22.10 10.65 7.15
N SER A 13 21.60 9.58 6.55
CA SER A 13 21.20 9.56 5.13
C SER A 13 20.07 10.54 4.80
N ILE A 14 19.16 10.78 5.76
CA ILE A 14 18.03 11.70 5.61
C ILE A 14 18.30 13.09 6.25
N ASN A 15 19.50 13.31 6.81
CA ASN A 15 19.86 14.53 7.55
C ASN A 15 18.88 14.88 8.67
N LEU A 16 18.40 13.90 9.44
CA LEU A 16 17.45 14.14 10.53
C LEU A 16 18.13 14.93 11.66
N PRO A 17 17.59 16.08 12.11
CA PRO A 17 18.13 16.86 13.22
C PRO A 17 18.17 16.07 14.54
N ASP A 18 19.08 16.40 15.44
CA ASP A 18 19.25 15.74 16.75
C ASP A 18 17.96 15.66 17.57
N ARG A 19 17.11 16.68 17.51
CA ARG A 19 15.81 16.67 18.20
C ARG A 19 14.89 15.62 17.62
N GLY A 20 14.89 15.47 16.30
CA GLY A 20 14.12 14.44 15.60
C GLY A 20 14.65 13.04 15.89
N ARG A 21 15.99 12.84 15.86
CA ARG A 21 16.62 11.57 16.25
C ARG A 21 16.21 11.14 17.66
N LYS A 22 16.27 12.06 18.64
CA LYS A 22 15.82 11.81 20.02
C LYS A 22 14.34 11.44 20.09
N PHE A 23 13.49 12.11 19.31
CA PHE A 23 12.06 11.81 19.26
C PHE A 23 11.80 10.40 18.72
N VAL A 24 12.41 10.04 17.59
CA VAL A 24 12.30 8.70 16.99
C VAL A 24 12.80 7.63 17.93
N THR A 25 14.03 7.79 18.49
CA THR A 25 14.63 6.81 19.40
C THR A 25 13.78 6.60 20.65
N ARG A 26 13.24 7.68 21.22
CA ARG A 26 12.35 7.58 22.36
C ARG A 26 11.06 6.82 22.01
N THR A 27 10.41 7.15 20.90
CA THR A 27 9.19 6.45 20.45
C THR A 27 9.43 4.96 20.22
N ARG A 28 10.63 4.57 19.77
CA ARG A 28 11.00 3.16 19.60
C ARG A 28 11.20 2.40 20.94
N CYS A 29 11.60 3.10 21.99
CA CYS A 29 11.91 2.51 23.31
C CYS A 29 10.74 2.57 24.28
N ASP A 30 9.85 3.57 24.14
CA ASP A 30 8.69 3.73 25.02
C ASP A 30 7.62 2.68 24.67
N GLU A 31 6.92 2.19 25.69
CA GLU A 31 5.70 1.42 25.47
C GLU A 31 4.64 2.32 24.79
N PRO A 32 3.72 1.73 24.00
CA PRO A 32 2.61 2.49 23.41
C PRO A 32 1.92 3.34 24.47
N SER A 33 1.73 4.62 24.21
CA SER A 33 1.21 5.59 25.21
C SER A 33 -0.20 5.29 25.67
N ARG A 34 -0.88 4.32 25.02
CA ARG A 34 -2.22 3.84 25.33
C ARG A 34 -2.37 2.38 24.91
N SER A 35 -2.94 1.55 25.78
CA SER A 35 -3.42 0.22 25.39
C SER A 35 -4.79 0.34 24.75
N VAL A 36 -4.95 -0.13 23.52
CA VAL A 36 -6.22 -0.10 22.77
C VAL A 36 -7.26 -1.05 23.38
N THR A 37 -6.84 -1.95 24.26
CA THR A 37 -7.72 -2.94 24.91
C THR A 37 -8.49 -2.40 26.11
N GLU A 38 -8.15 -1.23 26.64
CA GLU A 38 -8.81 -0.65 27.81
C GLU A 38 -9.89 0.37 27.42
N GLY A 39 -11.14 -0.08 27.40
CA GLY A 39 -12.24 0.82 27.74
C GLY A 39 -13.23 1.27 26.69
N CYS A 40 -13.40 0.63 25.54
CA CYS A 40 -14.52 0.96 24.63
C CYS A 40 -15.29 -0.27 24.15
N TYR A 41 -16.51 -0.41 24.64
CA TYR A 41 -17.50 -1.42 24.21
C TYR A 41 -17.92 -1.32 22.72
N GLN A 42 -17.48 -0.28 22.00
CA GLN A 42 -17.89 0.00 20.62
C GLN A 42 -16.77 -0.10 19.60
N ASN A 43 -15.50 -0.20 20.00
CA ASN A 43 -14.38 -0.27 19.07
C ASN A 43 -13.71 -1.63 19.13
N THR A 44 -13.74 -2.36 18.02
CA THR A 44 -12.98 -3.61 17.85
C THR A 44 -11.52 -3.25 17.68
N SER A 45 -10.69 -3.50 18.68
CA SER A 45 -9.24 -3.40 18.53
C SER A 45 -8.73 -4.59 17.71
N SER A 46 -7.86 -4.31 16.75
CA SER A 46 -7.19 -5.31 15.92
C SER A 46 -5.71 -5.32 16.22
N LEU A 47 -5.16 -6.53 16.34
CA LEU A 47 -3.74 -6.78 16.51
C LEU A 47 -3.20 -7.33 15.18
N ILE A 48 -2.26 -6.63 14.56
CA ILE A 48 -1.66 -7.03 13.29
C ILE A 48 -0.17 -7.28 13.51
N TYR A 49 0.23 -8.54 13.37
CA TYR A 49 1.65 -8.88 13.46
C TYR A 49 2.41 -8.38 12.22
N SER A 50 3.47 -7.65 12.45
CA SER A 50 4.39 -7.17 11.42
C SER A 50 5.71 -7.95 11.50
N GLU A 51 5.96 -8.83 10.53
CA GLU A 51 7.27 -9.52 10.43
C GLU A 51 8.42 -8.52 10.32
N LYS A 52 8.23 -7.43 9.59
CA LYS A 52 9.18 -6.34 9.43
C LYS A 52 9.58 -5.73 10.78
N MET A 53 8.62 -5.58 11.66
CA MET A 53 8.83 -5.01 13.00
C MET A 53 9.20 -6.05 14.05
N GLY A 54 8.85 -7.31 13.83
CA GLY A 54 8.99 -8.37 14.82
C GLY A 54 8.04 -8.21 16.02
N HIS A 55 7.03 -7.34 15.91
CA HIS A 55 6.01 -7.12 16.94
C HIS A 55 4.63 -6.85 16.34
N THR A 56 3.63 -6.80 17.20
CA THR A 56 2.24 -6.57 16.84
C THR A 56 1.90 -5.10 17.00
N ALA A 57 1.43 -4.47 15.91
CA ALA A 57 0.86 -3.13 15.96
C ALA A 57 -0.62 -3.18 16.39
N GLN A 58 -1.02 -2.20 17.17
CA GLN A 58 -2.41 -2.02 17.61
C GLN A 58 -3.12 -1.01 16.70
N ALA A 59 -4.35 -1.30 16.33
CA ALA A 59 -5.19 -0.39 15.58
C ALA A 59 -6.58 -0.30 16.22
N GLU A 60 -7.05 0.92 16.50
CA GLU A 60 -8.43 1.14 16.93
C GLU A 60 -9.36 1.00 15.74
N SER A 61 -10.35 0.16 15.91
CA SER A 61 -11.50 -0.10 15.03
C SER A 61 -11.34 0.02 13.51
N GLY A 62 -11.90 -0.92 12.86
CA GLY A 62 -12.20 -1.24 11.47
C GLY A 62 -12.13 -0.21 10.35
N THR A 63 -11.64 0.99 10.56
CA THR A 63 -11.67 2.04 9.55
C THR A 63 -10.29 2.40 9.01
N GLY A 64 -9.64 3.41 9.57
CA GLY A 64 -8.46 3.98 8.95
C GLY A 64 -7.14 3.45 9.49
N GLU A 65 -6.97 3.38 10.81
CA GLU A 65 -5.73 2.92 11.44
C GLU A 65 -5.37 1.49 11.03
N TYR A 66 -6.38 0.62 11.01
CA TYR A 66 -6.25 -0.75 10.54
C TYR A 66 -5.74 -0.82 9.09
N ALA A 67 -6.29 0.02 8.20
CA ALA A 67 -5.84 0.08 6.81
C ALA A 67 -4.41 0.60 6.70
N ALA A 68 -4.05 1.61 7.51
CA ALA A 68 -2.71 2.17 7.56
C ALA A 68 -1.67 1.13 7.98
N VAL A 69 -1.94 0.33 9.03
CA VAL A 69 -1.02 -0.72 9.48
C VAL A 69 -0.77 -1.75 8.38
N TYR A 70 -1.83 -2.21 7.67
CA TYR A 70 -1.63 -3.13 6.54
C TYR A 70 -0.76 -2.52 5.44
N GLU A 71 -1.00 -1.25 5.10
CA GLU A 71 -0.18 -0.55 4.12
C GLU A 71 1.28 -0.48 4.56
N TYR A 72 1.56 -0.15 5.84
CA TYR A 72 2.93 -0.09 6.35
C TYR A 72 3.61 -1.47 6.35
N VAL A 73 2.90 -2.52 6.72
CA VAL A 73 3.44 -3.90 6.71
C VAL A 73 3.87 -4.32 5.31
N TYR A 74 3.06 -3.98 4.30
CA TYR A 74 3.30 -4.41 2.92
C TYR A 74 4.13 -3.43 2.09
N SER A 75 4.22 -2.15 2.48
CA SER A 75 5.03 -1.16 1.75
C SER A 75 6.52 -1.47 1.86
N ARG A 76 7.21 -1.53 0.73
CA ARG A 76 8.67 -1.69 0.67
C ARG A 76 9.42 -0.43 1.11
N ASP A 77 8.78 0.73 0.99
CA ASP A 77 9.37 2.01 1.36
C ASP A 77 9.29 2.28 2.85
N VAL A 78 8.45 1.55 3.59
CA VAL A 78 8.36 1.62 5.04
C VAL A 78 9.40 0.70 5.67
N LEU A 79 10.33 1.29 6.41
CA LEU A 79 11.36 0.58 7.19
C LEU A 79 10.84 0.17 8.56
N GLU A 80 10.16 1.09 9.25
CA GLU A 80 9.53 0.87 10.56
C GLU A 80 8.25 1.68 10.70
N HIS A 81 7.35 1.21 11.57
CA HIS A 81 6.15 1.94 11.95
C HIS A 81 5.81 1.70 13.43
N TRP A 82 5.41 2.74 14.14
CA TRP A 82 5.14 2.72 15.57
C TRP A 82 3.78 3.37 15.81
N ASP A 83 2.93 2.72 16.57
CA ASP A 83 1.59 3.17 16.92
C ASP A 83 1.54 3.91 18.26
N GLN A 84 0.48 4.65 18.48
CA GLN A 84 0.16 5.33 19.75
C GLN A 84 1.30 6.20 20.29
N LEU A 85 1.65 7.24 19.53
CA LEU A 85 2.77 8.14 19.86
C LEU A 85 2.61 8.83 21.23
N PRO A 86 3.72 9.21 21.87
CA PRO A 86 3.68 10.01 23.08
C PRO A 86 2.99 11.36 22.83
N PRO A 87 2.23 11.88 23.82
CA PRO A 87 1.55 13.14 23.67
C PRO A 87 2.55 14.30 23.50
N VAL A 88 2.26 15.21 22.58
CA VAL A 88 3.08 16.40 22.30
C VAL A 88 2.26 17.66 22.48
N LYS A 89 2.90 18.75 22.94
CA LYS A 89 2.26 20.05 23.14
C LYS A 89 2.49 20.91 21.91
N VAL A 90 1.41 21.23 21.21
CA VAL A 90 1.40 22.10 20.04
C VAL A 90 0.86 23.50 20.40
N LYS A 91 1.22 24.47 19.58
CA LYS A 91 0.71 25.85 19.69
C LYS A 91 0.02 26.22 18.39
N GLY A 92 -1.02 27.05 18.48
CA GLY A 92 -1.71 27.51 17.29
C GLY A 92 -2.92 28.37 17.61
N LEU A 93 -3.71 28.68 16.59
CA LEU A 93 -4.95 29.40 16.75
C LEU A 93 -6.09 28.41 17.06
N ASN A 94 -6.83 28.68 18.13
CA ASN A 94 -8.05 27.93 18.42
C ASN A 94 -9.19 28.36 17.48
N LYS A 95 -10.35 27.71 17.58
CA LYS A 95 -11.54 27.99 16.74
C LYS A 95 -12.03 29.45 16.81
N ASN A 96 -11.63 30.20 17.83
CA ASN A 96 -11.97 31.61 18.00
C ASN A 96 -10.85 32.55 17.50
N GLY A 97 -9.84 32.02 16.80
CA GLY A 97 -8.69 32.79 16.32
C GLY A 97 -7.71 33.27 17.39
N ARG A 98 -7.80 32.74 18.63
CA ARG A 98 -6.90 33.12 19.72
C ARG A 98 -5.75 32.11 19.82
N SER A 99 -4.53 32.63 20.02
CA SER A 99 -3.36 31.79 20.30
C SER A 99 -3.59 30.97 21.57
N SER A 100 -3.34 29.66 21.47
CA SER A 100 -3.45 28.72 22.58
C SER A 100 -2.49 27.57 22.39
N ALA A 101 -2.28 26.79 23.44
CA ALA A 101 -1.50 25.57 23.37
C ALA A 101 -2.33 24.42 23.93
N TRP A 102 -2.24 23.26 23.25
CA TRP A 102 -2.92 22.04 23.68
C TRP A 102 -2.09 20.81 23.38
N THR A 103 -2.49 19.70 23.95
CA THR A 103 -1.80 18.41 23.74
C THR A 103 -2.50 17.63 22.65
N ILE A 104 -1.73 17.07 21.73
CA ILE A 104 -2.18 16.11 20.72
C ILE A 104 -1.48 14.77 20.91
N ARG A 105 -2.09 13.70 20.42
CA ARG A 105 -1.50 12.38 20.27
C ARG A 105 -1.75 11.95 18.83
N SER A 106 -0.67 11.72 18.12
CA SER A 106 -0.76 11.25 16.74
C SER A 106 -0.73 9.72 16.69
N ASP A 107 -1.32 9.15 15.64
CA ASP A 107 -1.59 7.73 15.59
C ASP A 107 -0.32 6.92 15.28
N PHE A 108 0.49 7.36 14.30
CA PHE A 108 1.65 6.58 13.83
C PHE A 108 2.89 7.45 13.59
N LEU A 109 4.06 6.91 13.95
CA LEU A 109 5.37 7.31 13.46
C LEU A 109 5.80 6.28 12.40
N VAL A 110 6.19 6.76 11.22
CA VAL A 110 6.58 5.89 10.10
C VAL A 110 7.94 6.31 9.57
N LEU A 111 8.88 5.37 9.57
CA LEU A 111 10.20 5.57 8.97
C LEU A 111 10.15 5.04 7.53
N TYR A 112 10.17 5.96 6.58
CA TYR A 112 10.28 5.64 5.16
C TYR A 112 11.74 5.64 4.71
N THR A 113 12.06 5.01 3.59
CA THR A 113 13.39 5.04 2.99
C THR A 113 13.89 6.46 2.71
N HIS A 114 12.98 7.41 2.54
CA HIS A 114 13.28 8.81 2.16
C HIS A 114 13.06 9.84 3.28
N GLY A 115 12.60 9.43 4.46
CA GLY A 115 12.34 10.35 5.57
C GLY A 115 11.43 9.79 6.65
N VAL A 116 11.18 10.59 7.67
CA VAL A 116 10.31 10.25 8.79
C VAL A 116 9.01 11.02 8.67
N GLU A 117 7.89 10.32 8.82
CA GLU A 117 6.56 10.93 8.82
C GLU A 117 5.80 10.58 10.10
N VAL A 118 4.95 11.49 10.54
CA VAL A 118 3.94 11.24 11.55
C VAL A 118 2.58 11.32 10.90
N HIS A 119 1.79 10.27 11.06
CA HIS A 119 0.46 10.19 10.47
C HIS A 119 -0.62 10.29 11.54
N GLU A 120 -1.64 11.04 11.20
CA GLU A 120 -2.91 11.14 11.92
C GLU A 120 -4.02 10.68 11.00
N ILE A 121 -4.72 9.62 11.38
CA ILE A 121 -5.80 9.04 10.57
C ILE A 121 -7.13 9.69 10.97
N LYS A 122 -7.84 10.27 10.02
CA LYS A 122 -9.09 10.97 10.33
C LYS A 122 -10.24 10.53 9.42
N ALA A 123 -11.40 10.38 10.03
CA ALA A 123 -12.63 10.21 9.27
C ALA A 123 -12.90 11.45 8.41
N ASP A 124 -13.29 11.25 7.16
CA ASP A 124 -13.56 12.32 6.21
C ASP A 124 -14.57 13.33 6.75
N SER A 125 -15.60 12.85 7.45
CA SER A 125 -16.62 13.70 8.08
C SER A 125 -16.06 14.66 9.13
N VAL A 126 -15.00 14.26 9.85
CA VAL A 126 -14.32 15.11 10.85
C VAL A 126 -13.51 16.17 10.15
N ILE A 127 -12.81 15.81 9.07
CA ILE A 127 -12.03 16.75 8.25
C ILE A 127 -12.96 17.82 7.67
N GLU A 128 -14.01 17.40 6.95
CA GLU A 128 -14.96 18.29 6.29
C GLU A 128 -15.65 19.22 7.30
N LYS A 129 -16.00 18.73 8.49
CA LYS A 129 -16.58 19.54 9.55
C LYS A 129 -15.64 20.67 10.00
N ASN A 130 -14.35 20.37 10.21
CA ASN A 130 -13.39 21.40 10.64
C ASN A 130 -13.14 22.44 9.55
N LEU A 131 -13.01 22.00 8.30
CA LEU A 131 -12.84 22.88 7.14
C LEU A 131 -14.08 23.78 6.93
N ALA A 132 -15.28 23.21 6.97
CA ALA A 132 -16.53 23.95 6.80
C ALA A 132 -16.79 24.98 7.92
N GLN A 133 -16.29 24.71 9.14
CA GLN A 133 -16.35 25.65 10.26
C GLN A 133 -15.28 26.76 10.18
N GLY A 134 -14.41 26.74 9.17
CA GLY A 134 -13.33 27.72 9.05
C GLY A 134 -12.35 27.67 10.22
N HIS A 135 -12.08 26.47 10.78
CA HIS A 135 -11.19 26.33 11.92
C HIS A 135 -9.75 26.69 11.51
N PRO A 136 -9.12 27.74 12.10
CA PRO A 136 -7.87 28.29 11.59
C PRO A 136 -6.67 27.34 11.69
N ALA A 137 -6.76 26.27 12.48
CA ALA A 137 -5.73 25.23 12.53
C ALA A 137 -5.80 24.21 11.38
N TRP A 138 -6.87 24.25 10.59
CA TRP A 138 -7.10 23.30 9.49
C TRP A 138 -7.07 24.00 8.14
N GLY A 139 -6.54 23.33 7.13
CA GLY A 139 -6.54 23.81 5.75
C GLY A 139 -6.61 22.67 4.76
N ARG A 140 -6.91 23.05 3.51
CA ARG A 140 -6.75 22.18 2.34
C ARG A 140 -6.04 23.00 1.28
N ASP A 141 -4.97 22.47 0.70
CA ASP A 141 -4.25 23.13 -0.37
C ASP A 141 -4.90 22.88 -1.74
N GLU A 142 -4.30 23.47 -2.79
CA GLU A 142 -4.78 23.32 -4.18
C GLU A 142 -4.67 21.87 -4.70
N SER A 143 -3.76 21.06 -4.14
CA SER A 143 -3.61 19.64 -4.47
C SER A 143 -4.64 18.75 -3.78
N GLY A 144 -5.38 19.31 -2.80
CA GLY A 144 -6.34 18.59 -1.96
C GLY A 144 -5.71 17.99 -0.69
N GLU A 145 -4.42 18.22 -0.42
CA GLU A 145 -3.77 17.78 0.82
C GLU A 145 -4.36 18.51 2.01
N ILE A 146 -4.61 17.76 3.08
CA ILE A 146 -5.22 18.26 4.31
C ILE A 146 -4.12 18.64 5.28
N HIS A 147 -4.20 19.85 5.81
CA HIS A 147 -3.26 20.42 6.74
C HIS A 147 -3.85 20.56 8.13
N TYR A 148 -3.02 20.26 9.14
CA TYR A 148 -3.25 20.60 10.52
C TYR A 148 -2.02 21.35 11.04
N TYR A 149 -2.01 22.64 10.79
CA TYR A 149 -0.85 23.54 10.94
C TYR A 149 -0.12 23.42 12.28
N PRO A 150 -0.80 23.33 13.46
CA PRO A 150 -0.10 23.22 14.73
C PRO A 150 0.76 21.98 14.90
N ALA A 151 0.36 20.85 14.29
CA ALA A 151 1.16 19.64 14.32
C ALA A 151 2.29 19.70 13.27
N GLU A 152 1.99 20.20 12.08
CA GLU A 152 2.99 20.38 11.02
C GLU A 152 4.15 21.25 11.50
N GLU A 153 3.85 22.40 12.14
CA GLU A 153 4.87 23.30 12.69
C GLU A 153 5.71 22.59 13.76
N TYR A 154 5.06 21.88 14.69
CA TYR A 154 5.76 21.15 15.74
C TYR A 154 6.70 20.08 15.18
N TYR A 155 6.20 19.23 14.25
CA TYR A 155 7.01 18.14 13.69
C TYR A 155 8.05 18.63 12.69
N ALA A 156 7.80 19.72 11.97
CA ALA A 156 8.80 20.36 11.09
C ALA A 156 10.03 20.81 11.87
N ASP A 157 9.87 21.35 13.10
CA ASP A 157 10.97 21.68 14.02
C ASP A 157 11.84 20.47 14.39
N LEU A 158 11.31 19.27 14.25
CA LEU A 158 12.02 18.00 14.45
C LEU A 158 12.61 17.44 13.15
N GLY A 159 12.37 18.05 12.00
CA GLY A 159 12.71 17.51 10.68
C GLY A 159 11.82 16.32 10.26
N ILE A 160 10.61 16.23 10.82
CA ILE A 160 9.64 15.16 10.60
C ILE A 160 8.44 15.75 9.87
N ARG A 161 7.94 15.08 8.83
CA ARG A 161 6.73 15.48 8.14
C ARG A 161 5.50 14.98 8.90
N PHE A 162 4.54 15.87 9.15
CA PHE A 162 3.22 15.47 9.65
C PHE A 162 2.21 15.39 8.51
N ARG A 163 1.33 14.39 8.54
CA ARG A 163 0.26 14.23 7.55
C ARG A 163 -1.05 13.79 8.17
N ILE A 164 -2.13 14.46 7.77
CA ILE A 164 -3.49 13.94 7.94
C ILE A 164 -3.78 12.96 6.80
N ARG A 165 -4.20 11.75 7.15
CA ARG A 165 -4.63 10.74 6.19
C ARG A 165 -6.14 10.50 6.31
N PRO A 166 -6.95 10.96 5.34
CA PRO A 166 -8.37 10.66 5.30
C PRO A 166 -8.62 9.16 5.17
N VAL A 167 -9.66 8.64 5.81
CA VAL A 167 -10.03 7.21 5.66
C VAL A 167 -10.32 6.84 4.21
N SER A 168 -10.87 7.77 3.43
CA SER A 168 -11.12 7.58 1.99
C SER A 168 -9.84 7.43 1.15
N SER A 169 -8.67 7.82 1.67
CA SER A 169 -7.40 7.67 0.94
C SER A 169 -6.91 6.23 0.82
N PHE A 170 -7.45 5.32 1.64
CA PHE A 170 -7.05 3.92 1.62
C PHE A 170 -7.77 3.12 0.54
N ASN A 171 -7.00 2.38 -0.26
CA ASN A 171 -7.55 1.49 -1.29
C ASN A 171 -8.20 0.26 -0.64
N LYS A 172 -9.52 0.15 -0.75
CA LYS A 172 -10.31 -0.93 -0.14
C LYS A 172 -10.01 -2.30 -0.75
N THR A 173 -9.73 -2.35 -2.05
CA THR A 173 -9.36 -3.60 -2.75
C THR A 173 -8.03 -4.10 -2.23
N LEU A 174 -7.03 -3.22 -2.20
CA LEU A 174 -5.70 -3.54 -1.68
C LEU A 174 -5.74 -3.99 -0.22
N LEU A 175 -6.51 -3.29 0.63
CA LEU A 175 -6.70 -3.68 2.03
C LEU A 175 -7.32 -5.08 2.16
N SER A 176 -8.34 -5.40 1.36
CA SER A 176 -8.94 -6.73 1.35
C SER A 176 -7.92 -7.80 0.96
N ASN A 177 -7.10 -7.52 -0.04
CA ASN A 177 -6.04 -8.41 -0.50
C ASN A 177 -4.95 -8.60 0.56
N TYR A 178 -4.48 -7.53 1.21
CA TYR A 178 -3.49 -7.62 2.28
C TYR A 178 -3.96 -8.50 3.45
N LYS A 179 -5.25 -8.44 3.79
CA LYS A 179 -5.85 -9.35 4.80
C LYS A 179 -5.72 -10.81 4.39
N LEU A 180 -6.02 -11.14 3.14
CA LEU A 180 -5.89 -12.49 2.61
C LEU A 180 -4.43 -12.95 2.56
N LEU A 181 -3.52 -12.10 2.09
CA LEU A 181 -2.09 -12.39 2.06
C LEU A 181 -1.58 -12.70 3.47
N LEU A 182 -1.88 -11.84 4.45
CA LEU A 182 -1.43 -12.05 5.83
C LEU A 182 -2.03 -13.32 6.44
N SER A 183 -3.32 -13.58 6.22
CA SER A 183 -3.96 -14.79 6.73
C SER A 183 -3.38 -16.08 6.13
N SER A 184 -2.94 -16.04 4.87
CA SER A 184 -2.36 -17.18 4.17
C SER A 184 -1.03 -17.65 4.78
N ARG A 185 -0.32 -16.77 5.50
CA ARG A 185 0.97 -17.11 6.17
C ARG A 185 0.81 -18.15 7.27
N ASN A 186 -0.39 -18.28 7.84
CA ASN A 186 -0.70 -19.26 8.87
C ASN A 186 -1.04 -20.66 8.31
N ALA A 187 -1.11 -20.81 6.99
CA ALA A 187 -1.38 -22.09 6.35
C ALA A 187 -0.11 -22.93 6.20
N GLU A 188 -0.28 -24.17 5.74
CA GLU A 188 0.83 -25.10 5.46
C GLU A 188 1.88 -24.46 4.52
N PRO A 189 3.18 -24.70 4.77
CA PRO A 189 4.24 -24.17 3.94
C PRO A 189 4.15 -24.61 2.49
N LEU A 190 4.50 -23.73 1.57
CA LEU A 190 4.51 -24.02 0.13
C LEU A 190 5.46 -25.17 -0.22
N SER A 191 4.94 -26.15 -0.93
CA SER A 191 5.74 -27.23 -1.51
C SER A 191 6.62 -26.70 -2.63
N SER A 192 7.92 -27.05 -2.60
CA SER A 192 8.86 -26.72 -3.68
C SER A 192 8.43 -27.31 -5.05
N HIS A 193 7.73 -28.46 -5.03
CA HIS A 193 7.19 -29.07 -6.23
C HIS A 193 6.08 -28.22 -6.83
N LEU A 194 5.16 -27.72 -6.00
CA LEU A 194 4.07 -26.86 -6.44
C LEU A 194 4.60 -25.53 -7.02
N ILE A 195 5.58 -24.91 -6.37
CA ILE A 195 6.23 -23.69 -6.89
C ILE A 195 6.81 -23.93 -8.28
N LYS A 196 7.61 -25.02 -8.45
CA LYS A 196 8.23 -25.35 -9.76
C LYS A 196 7.19 -25.61 -10.84
N LYS A 197 6.13 -26.36 -10.52
CA LYS A 197 5.03 -26.63 -11.46
C LYS A 197 4.32 -25.34 -11.87
N THR A 198 4.03 -24.45 -10.91
CA THR A 198 3.41 -23.15 -11.17
C THR A 198 4.27 -22.29 -12.11
N ILE A 199 5.56 -22.15 -11.80
CA ILE A 199 6.49 -21.38 -12.62
C ILE A 199 6.55 -21.97 -14.04
N HIS A 200 6.66 -23.28 -14.16
CA HIS A 200 6.70 -23.95 -15.48
C HIS A 200 5.45 -23.70 -16.33
N LEU A 201 4.26 -23.70 -15.72
CA LEU A 201 3.01 -23.37 -16.39
C LEU A 201 2.98 -21.92 -16.86
N LEU A 202 3.41 -21.00 -15.98
CA LEU A 202 3.45 -19.56 -16.28
C LEU A 202 4.55 -19.18 -17.29
N ASP A 203 5.62 -19.96 -17.38
CA ASP A 203 6.67 -19.76 -18.39
C ASP A 203 6.16 -20.02 -19.83
N ASN A 204 5.11 -20.82 -19.97
CA ASN A 204 4.51 -21.12 -21.25
C ASN A 204 3.29 -20.25 -21.59
N THR A 205 2.85 -19.42 -20.65
CA THR A 205 1.70 -18.53 -20.82
C THR A 205 2.07 -17.11 -20.39
N TYR A 206 1.40 -16.13 -20.99
CA TYR A 206 1.59 -14.74 -20.59
C TYR A 206 0.99 -14.44 -19.20
N SER A 207 -0.21 -14.89 -19.02
CA SER A 207 -0.92 -14.91 -17.74
C SER A 207 -2.03 -15.97 -17.83
N ILE A 208 -2.45 -16.48 -16.68
CA ILE A 208 -3.49 -17.48 -16.58
C ILE A 208 -4.50 -17.06 -15.51
N LYS A 209 -5.79 -17.35 -15.70
CA LYS A 209 -6.77 -17.18 -14.63
C LYS A 209 -6.38 -18.03 -13.43
N MET A 210 -6.58 -17.48 -12.23
CA MET A 210 -6.24 -18.19 -11.00
C MET A 210 -7.03 -19.51 -10.87
N SER A 211 -8.31 -19.51 -11.27
CA SER A 211 -9.14 -20.73 -11.32
C SER A 211 -8.62 -21.79 -12.27
N ASP A 212 -8.14 -21.39 -13.46
CA ASP A 212 -7.60 -22.31 -14.45
C ASP A 212 -6.27 -22.87 -13.96
N LEU A 213 -5.41 -22.01 -13.37
CA LEU A 213 -4.16 -22.44 -12.76
C LEU A 213 -4.40 -23.43 -11.60
N MET A 214 -5.41 -23.21 -10.76
CA MET A 214 -5.82 -24.16 -9.72
C MET A 214 -6.19 -25.53 -10.31
N THR A 215 -6.90 -25.54 -11.43
CA THR A 215 -7.28 -26.76 -12.15
C THR A 215 -6.06 -27.50 -12.68
N GLU A 216 -5.14 -26.79 -13.35
CA GLU A 216 -3.90 -27.39 -13.91
C GLU A 216 -2.96 -27.92 -12.81
N LEU A 217 -2.97 -27.28 -11.64
CA LEU A 217 -2.21 -27.69 -10.47
C LEU A 217 -2.89 -28.80 -9.65
N ALA A 218 -4.17 -29.11 -9.95
CA ALA A 218 -5.02 -30.02 -9.20
C ALA A 218 -5.16 -29.64 -7.71
N ILE A 219 -5.27 -28.34 -7.42
CA ILE A 219 -5.51 -27.81 -6.08
C ILE A 219 -6.96 -27.32 -5.96
N GLN A 220 -7.58 -27.57 -4.79
CA GLN A 220 -8.96 -27.18 -4.53
C GLN A 220 -9.07 -25.85 -3.77
N ASP A 221 -7.97 -25.41 -3.14
CA ASP A 221 -7.87 -24.20 -2.34
C ASP A 221 -6.87 -23.24 -2.97
N ALA A 222 -7.23 -21.96 -3.00
CA ALA A 222 -6.40 -20.90 -3.56
C ALA A 222 -5.24 -20.47 -2.64
N THR A 223 -5.24 -20.88 -1.38
CA THR A 223 -4.25 -20.47 -0.36
C THR A 223 -2.79 -20.62 -0.84
N PRO A 224 -2.37 -21.71 -1.49
CA PRO A 224 -1.00 -21.82 -2.00
C PRO A 224 -0.64 -20.74 -3.03
N LEU A 225 -1.57 -20.38 -3.91
CA LEU A 225 -1.35 -19.30 -4.89
C LEU A 225 -1.32 -17.93 -4.22
N ILE A 226 -2.16 -17.69 -3.22
CA ILE A 226 -2.15 -16.49 -2.40
C ILE A 226 -0.80 -16.36 -1.66
N GLN A 227 -0.28 -17.46 -1.10
CA GLN A 227 1.07 -17.48 -0.50
C GLN A 227 2.18 -17.19 -1.52
N MET A 228 2.04 -17.67 -2.77
CA MET A 228 2.99 -17.35 -3.84
C MET A 228 2.95 -15.86 -4.21
N VAL A 229 1.78 -15.23 -4.19
CA VAL A 229 1.62 -13.79 -4.37
C VAL A 229 2.26 -13.03 -3.21
N ASP A 230 2.01 -13.45 -1.96
CA ASP A 230 2.60 -12.84 -0.76
C ASP A 230 4.13 -12.89 -0.77
N LYS A 231 4.71 -13.99 -1.30
CA LYS A 231 6.16 -14.18 -1.45
C LYS A 231 6.73 -13.62 -2.75
N GLU A 232 5.91 -12.94 -3.54
CA GLU A 232 6.31 -12.36 -4.83
C GLU A 232 6.89 -13.38 -5.83
N ILE A 233 6.49 -14.65 -5.72
CA ILE A 233 6.83 -15.71 -6.67
C ILE A 233 5.99 -15.56 -7.94
N VAL A 234 4.74 -15.14 -7.76
CA VAL A 234 3.80 -14.81 -8.85
C VAL A 234 3.11 -13.48 -8.54
N PHE A 235 2.52 -12.84 -9.54
CA PHE A 235 2.02 -11.48 -9.45
C PHE A 235 0.60 -11.37 -10.01
N CYS A 236 -0.17 -10.43 -9.43
CA CYS A 236 -1.48 -9.97 -9.90
C CYS A 236 -1.67 -8.50 -9.55
N GLU A 237 -2.72 -7.85 -10.04
CA GLU A 237 -3.00 -6.44 -9.82
C GLU A 237 -3.78 -6.20 -8.52
N LEU A 238 -3.08 -6.28 -7.38
CA LEU A 238 -3.65 -6.19 -6.03
C LEU A 238 -4.42 -4.89 -5.74
N GLU A 239 -4.08 -3.79 -6.40
CA GLU A 239 -4.75 -2.50 -6.19
C GLU A 239 -6.14 -2.43 -6.83
N LYS A 240 -6.38 -3.27 -7.83
CA LYS A 240 -7.54 -3.17 -8.71
C LYS A 240 -8.41 -4.41 -8.73
N GLU A 241 -7.87 -5.57 -8.37
CA GLU A 241 -8.54 -6.87 -8.44
C GLU A 241 -8.54 -7.56 -7.08
N PHE A 242 -9.69 -8.14 -6.69
CA PHE A 242 -9.78 -8.89 -5.45
C PHE A 242 -9.18 -10.29 -5.59
N LEU A 243 -8.21 -10.65 -4.75
CA LEU A 243 -7.65 -12.00 -4.68
C LEU A 243 -8.70 -13.09 -4.38
N SER A 244 -9.79 -12.71 -3.71
CA SER A 244 -10.91 -13.62 -3.44
C SER A 244 -11.73 -13.96 -4.68
N ASP A 245 -11.60 -13.19 -5.76
CA ASP A 245 -12.28 -13.43 -7.03
C ASP A 245 -11.40 -14.22 -8.01
N TYR A 246 -10.99 -15.42 -7.61
CA TYR A 246 -10.11 -16.28 -8.40
C TYR A 246 -10.69 -16.75 -9.75
N GLN A 247 -11.99 -16.54 -9.97
CA GLN A 247 -12.63 -16.76 -11.27
C GLN A 247 -12.31 -15.67 -12.29
N ASN A 248 -11.94 -14.47 -11.84
CA ASN A 248 -11.72 -13.32 -12.71
C ASN A 248 -10.31 -12.73 -12.61
N ILE A 249 -9.56 -13.03 -11.55
CA ILE A 249 -8.19 -12.55 -11.40
C ILE A 249 -7.20 -13.40 -12.21
N TYR A 250 -6.17 -12.74 -12.74
CA TYR A 250 -5.10 -13.39 -13.50
C TYR A 250 -3.76 -13.32 -12.78
N ILE A 251 -3.05 -14.41 -12.85
CA ILE A 251 -1.71 -14.58 -12.29
C ILE A 251 -0.68 -14.53 -13.41
N ALA A 252 0.43 -13.84 -13.18
CA ALA A 252 1.55 -13.74 -14.10
C ALA A 252 2.88 -13.98 -13.36
N ILE A 253 3.94 -14.28 -14.12
CA ILE A 253 5.28 -14.52 -13.54
C ILE A 253 6.01 -13.23 -13.15
N SER A 254 5.53 -12.07 -13.57
CA SER A 254 6.11 -10.78 -13.19
C SER A 254 5.05 -9.69 -13.10
N GLN A 255 5.32 -8.65 -12.31
CA GLN A 255 4.39 -7.53 -12.14
C GLN A 255 4.16 -6.72 -13.43
N PRO A 256 5.15 -6.42 -14.28
CA PRO A 256 4.89 -5.80 -15.58
C PRO A 256 3.96 -6.62 -16.48
N LEU A 257 4.12 -7.94 -16.47
CA LEU A 257 3.24 -8.84 -17.24
C LEU A 257 1.81 -8.84 -16.70
N SER A 258 1.65 -8.83 -15.39
CA SER A 258 0.34 -8.73 -14.72
C SER A 258 -0.41 -7.45 -15.11
N ARG A 259 0.26 -6.30 -15.06
CA ARG A 259 -0.31 -5.00 -15.47
C ARG A 259 -0.70 -4.98 -16.95
N HIS A 260 0.16 -5.51 -17.80
CA HIS A 260 -0.11 -5.55 -19.23
C HIS A 260 -1.26 -6.51 -19.58
N ALA A 261 -1.33 -7.68 -18.95
CA ALA A 261 -2.44 -8.60 -19.08
C ALA A 261 -3.79 -7.96 -18.75
N ARG A 262 -3.82 -7.16 -17.68
CA ARG A 262 -5.00 -6.40 -17.31
C ARG A 262 -5.36 -5.36 -18.36
N SER A 263 -4.40 -4.55 -18.81
CA SER A 263 -4.62 -3.51 -19.82
C SER A 263 -5.21 -4.12 -21.11
N LEU A 264 -4.66 -5.23 -21.58
CA LEU A 264 -5.17 -5.95 -22.75
C LEU A 264 -6.61 -6.45 -22.55
N ARG A 265 -6.95 -6.91 -21.34
CA ARG A 265 -8.32 -7.36 -21.06
C ARG A 265 -9.31 -6.20 -21.02
N GLU A 266 -8.92 -5.07 -20.44
CA GLU A 266 -9.78 -3.87 -20.38
C GLU A 266 -10.06 -3.35 -21.80
N GLU A 267 -9.01 -3.27 -22.63
CA GLU A 267 -9.12 -2.88 -24.04
C GLU A 267 -10.02 -3.85 -24.80
N TYR A 268 -9.84 -5.14 -24.57
CA TYR A 268 -10.54 -6.21 -25.23
C TYR A 268 -12.02 -6.29 -24.83
N ASN A 269 -12.32 -6.15 -23.54
CA ASN A 269 -13.70 -6.07 -23.04
C ASN A 269 -14.42 -4.81 -23.58
N GLY A 270 -13.70 -3.71 -23.75
CA GLY A 270 -14.20 -2.52 -24.42
C GLY A 270 -14.58 -2.80 -25.87
N MET A 271 -13.72 -3.48 -26.63
CA MET A 271 -14.00 -3.88 -28.02
C MET A 271 -15.14 -4.89 -28.11
N ARG A 272 -15.21 -5.87 -27.20
CA ARG A 272 -16.31 -6.84 -27.15
C ARG A 272 -17.66 -6.18 -26.94
N ASN A 273 -17.74 -5.24 -26.02
CA ASN A 273 -18.95 -4.48 -25.77
C ASN A 273 -19.41 -3.65 -26.98
N MET A 274 -18.46 -3.28 -27.87
CA MET A 274 -18.76 -2.56 -29.10
C MET A 274 -19.13 -3.48 -30.27
N MET A 275 -18.65 -4.74 -30.30
CA MET A 275 -18.73 -5.61 -31.47
C MET A 275 -19.53 -6.92 -31.26
N ASP A 276 -20.01 -7.21 -30.06
CA ASP A 276 -20.72 -8.44 -29.71
C ASP A 276 -19.95 -9.75 -30.10
N VAL A 277 -18.62 -9.71 -30.04
CA VAL A 277 -17.72 -10.78 -30.45
C VAL A 277 -17.29 -11.63 -29.27
N SER A 278 -17.49 -12.93 -29.38
CA SER A 278 -17.00 -13.94 -28.43
C SER A 278 -15.52 -14.22 -28.66
N ILE A 279 -14.66 -14.02 -27.67
CA ILE A 279 -13.22 -14.27 -27.76
C ILE A 279 -12.76 -15.31 -26.74
N SER A 280 -12.06 -16.32 -27.20
CA SER A 280 -11.77 -17.53 -26.44
C SER A 280 -10.34 -17.64 -25.88
N SER A 281 -9.41 -16.75 -26.20
CA SER A 281 -8.03 -16.86 -25.72
C SER A 281 -7.31 -15.54 -25.53
N LEU A 282 -6.45 -15.48 -24.50
CA LEU A 282 -5.45 -14.43 -24.31
C LEU A 282 -4.30 -14.61 -25.32
N PRO A 283 -3.55 -13.54 -25.67
CA PRO A 283 -2.40 -13.65 -26.54
C PRO A 283 -1.35 -14.62 -25.97
N SER A 284 -0.67 -15.33 -26.85
CA SER A 284 0.43 -16.21 -26.47
C SER A 284 1.58 -15.42 -25.84
N ARG A 285 2.44 -16.08 -25.04
CA ARG A 285 3.64 -15.47 -24.46
C ARG A 285 4.47 -14.70 -25.48
N LYS A 286 4.64 -15.27 -26.69
CA LYS A 286 5.41 -14.64 -27.76
C LYS A 286 4.81 -13.31 -28.21
N GLU A 287 3.50 -13.25 -28.40
CA GLU A 287 2.79 -12.02 -28.78
C GLU A 287 2.85 -10.97 -27.67
N ALA A 288 2.81 -11.41 -26.42
CA ALA A 288 2.91 -10.55 -25.26
C ALA A 288 4.33 -9.99 -25.07
N GLU A 289 5.37 -10.80 -25.25
CA GLU A 289 6.77 -10.36 -25.20
C GLU A 289 7.08 -9.38 -26.34
N GLU A 290 6.54 -9.64 -27.53
CA GLU A 290 6.65 -8.70 -28.66
C GLU A 290 5.95 -7.36 -28.36
N ALA A 291 4.77 -7.39 -27.73
CA ALA A 291 4.05 -6.18 -27.35
C ALA A 291 4.80 -5.39 -26.25
N LEU A 292 5.36 -6.09 -25.24
CA LEU A 292 6.19 -5.49 -24.18
C LEU A 292 7.46 -4.85 -24.74
N ASN A 293 8.16 -5.54 -25.63
CA ASN A 293 9.35 -4.99 -26.27
C ASN A 293 9.02 -3.73 -27.09
N ARG A 294 7.87 -3.71 -27.76
CA ARG A 294 7.39 -2.52 -28.49
C ARG A 294 7.07 -1.35 -27.57
N LEU A 295 6.40 -1.60 -26.43
CA LEU A 295 6.12 -0.59 -25.41
C LEU A 295 7.41 -0.02 -24.84
N ARG A 296 8.38 -0.87 -24.50
CA ARG A 296 9.68 -0.45 -23.99
C ARG A 296 10.45 0.44 -24.98
N LEU A 297 10.42 0.08 -26.27
CA LEU A 297 11.02 0.89 -27.34
C LEU A 297 10.32 2.26 -27.52
N LEU A 298 9.01 2.32 -27.27
CA LEU A 298 8.24 3.58 -27.28
C LEU A 298 8.54 4.47 -26.08
N GLU A 299 8.70 3.89 -24.89
CA GLU A 299 9.06 4.61 -23.65
C GLU A 299 10.51 5.11 -23.67
N GLU A 300 11.43 4.34 -24.25
CA GLU A 300 12.85 4.73 -24.39
C GLU A 300 13.10 5.81 -25.47
N GLY A 301 12.04 6.29 -26.14
CA GLY A 301 12.14 7.37 -27.13
C GLY A 301 12.98 7.05 -28.36
N LYS A 302 13.35 5.79 -28.56
CA LYS A 302 14.14 5.35 -29.72
C LYS A 302 13.29 5.44 -30.97
N ASN A 303 13.78 6.22 -31.94
CA ASN A 303 13.19 6.41 -33.26
C ASN A 303 13.33 5.13 -34.10
N ASP A 304 12.54 4.12 -33.82
CA ASP A 304 12.49 2.93 -34.65
C ASP A 304 11.40 3.07 -35.73
N SER A 305 11.77 2.79 -36.95
CA SER A 305 10.89 2.81 -38.13
C SER A 305 9.67 1.85 -37.93
N THR A 306 9.85 0.77 -37.20
CA THR A 306 8.82 -0.21 -36.84
C THR A 306 7.76 0.40 -35.91
N ALA A 307 8.15 1.20 -34.94
CA ALA A 307 7.23 1.89 -34.02
C ALA A 307 6.38 2.96 -34.74
N ARG A 308 6.95 3.60 -35.75
CA ARG A 308 6.22 4.56 -36.61
C ARG A 308 5.23 3.89 -37.55
N ALA A 309 5.59 2.73 -38.11
CA ALA A 309 4.69 1.93 -38.97
C ALA A 309 3.45 1.43 -38.22
N TRP A 310 3.62 1.13 -36.93
CA TRP A 310 2.53 0.65 -36.07
C TRP A 310 1.56 1.77 -35.66
N LYS A 311 2.05 2.94 -35.32
CA LYS A 311 1.18 4.14 -35.06
C LYS A 311 0.29 4.49 -36.25
N LYS A 312 0.68 4.11 -37.47
CA LYS A 312 -0.14 4.30 -38.67
C LYS A 312 -1.20 3.24 -38.88
N LYS A 313 -1.09 2.07 -38.23
CA LYS A 313 -2.07 0.97 -38.33
C LYS A 313 -3.18 1.02 -37.29
N ILE A 314 -3.01 1.82 -36.22
CA ILE A 314 -3.99 1.99 -35.12
C ILE A 314 -4.86 3.26 -35.33
N LYS A 315 -4.57 4.07 -36.37
CA LYS A 315 -5.45 5.13 -36.85
C LYS A 315 -6.27 4.62 -38.04
#